data_c8a0d00d1cd1c5ff56c5ae884dd33aff
#
_entry.id   c8a0d00d1cd1c5ff56c5ae884dd33aff
#
_cell.length_a   1.000
_cell.length_b   1.000
_cell.length_c   1.000
_cell.angle_alpha   90.00
_cell.angle_beta   90.00
_cell.angle_gamma   90.00
#
_symmetry.space_group_name_H-M   'P 1'
#
loop_
_entity.id
_entity.type
_entity.pdbx_description
1 polymer ?
#
loop_
_entity_poly.entity_id
_entity_poly.type
_entity_poly.pdbx_seq_one_letter_code
_entity_poly.pdbx_strand_id
1 'polypeptide(L)'
;MNIKQKLTWAFAVIASLPVVLVATLVVINLRSEAENTFVDGSGREIRQVANAMQLFFEGISQNIDYLAAQPLITQAGDNLKTWMSADAAKAPEGEQDKRIFELFAAMAASHPAYSYVSYGVSNGGYVSWPADLKLANYDPRVRPWYKTAQANPGKTLRTEAYYWASDDAVLVSTVRSLANQLGPQGGVVAVDVSLKQLTEIVKQIKLGESGYLMLMENNGTVLV
;
A
#
# COMPACT_ATOMS: atom_id res chain seq x y z
N MET A 1 16.94 -70.10 22.81
CA MET A 1 16.92 -68.95 23.75
C MET A 1 16.69 -69.55 25.16
N ASN A 2 17.65 -69.31 26.06
CA ASN A 2 17.61 -69.89 27.45
C ASN A 2 16.55 -69.05 28.26
N ILE A 3 15.97 -69.69 29.29
CA ILE A 3 14.94 -69.04 30.15
C ILE A 3 15.38 -67.69 30.71
N LYS A 4 16.66 -67.56 31.09
CA LYS A 4 17.27 -66.32 31.55
C LYS A 4 17.17 -65.22 30.48
N GLN A 5 17.47 -65.54 29.24
CA GLN A 5 17.38 -64.58 28.12
C GLN A 5 15.93 -64.13 27.86
N LYS A 6 14.95 -65.07 27.92
CA LYS A 6 13.56 -64.76 27.76
C LYS A 6 13.06 -63.80 28.85
N LEU A 7 13.50 -64.06 30.10
CA LEU A 7 13.12 -63.23 31.25
C LEU A 7 13.75 -61.83 31.15
N THR A 8 15.01 -61.69 30.77
CA THR A 8 15.70 -60.43 30.58
C THR A 8 15.04 -59.60 29.50
N TRP A 9 14.69 -60.19 28.35
CA TRP A 9 13.95 -59.47 27.28
C TRP A 9 12.55 -59.08 27.73
N ALA A 10 11.81 -59.89 28.43
CA ALA A 10 10.51 -59.58 28.97
C ALA A 10 10.57 -58.32 29.92
N PHE A 11 11.53 -58.34 30.86
CA PHE A 11 11.76 -57.20 31.75
C PHE A 11 12.20 -55.95 31.00
N ALA A 12 13.08 -56.07 30.02
CA ALA A 12 13.51 -54.94 29.21
C ALA A 12 12.32 -54.28 28.44
N VAL A 13 11.46 -55.11 27.85
CA VAL A 13 10.27 -54.60 27.14
C VAL A 13 9.26 -53.98 28.10
N ILE A 14 8.96 -54.61 29.24
CA ILE A 14 8.02 -54.10 30.23
C ILE A 14 8.51 -52.75 30.82
N ALA A 15 9.82 -52.62 31.04
CA ALA A 15 10.38 -51.37 31.58
C ALA A 15 10.51 -50.26 30.52
N SER A 16 10.83 -50.61 29.28
CA SER A 16 11.02 -49.59 28.23
C SER A 16 9.72 -49.12 27.59
N LEU A 17 8.69 -49.98 27.48
CA LEU A 17 7.45 -49.67 26.80
C LEU A 17 6.70 -48.46 27.40
N PRO A 18 6.54 -48.34 28.75
CA PRO A 18 5.91 -47.16 29.35
C PRO A 18 6.72 -45.85 29.11
N VAL A 19 8.05 -45.96 29.17
CA VAL A 19 8.94 -44.82 28.96
C VAL A 19 8.82 -44.29 27.51
N VAL A 20 8.83 -45.20 26.53
CA VAL A 20 8.66 -44.87 25.12
C VAL A 20 7.26 -44.27 24.88
N LEU A 21 6.21 -44.81 25.51
CA LEU A 21 4.85 -44.32 25.37
C LEU A 21 4.72 -42.92 25.94
N VAL A 22 5.23 -42.66 27.16
CA VAL A 22 5.20 -41.32 27.76
C VAL A 22 6.03 -40.33 26.93
N ALA A 23 7.24 -40.72 26.50
CA ALA A 23 8.08 -39.86 25.66
C ALA A 23 7.37 -39.48 24.33
N THR A 24 6.69 -40.44 23.71
CA THR A 24 5.92 -40.22 22.49
C THR A 24 4.76 -39.25 22.72
N LEU A 25 4.00 -39.45 23.80
CA LEU A 25 2.89 -38.53 24.15
C LEU A 25 3.39 -37.13 24.45
N VAL A 26 4.50 -36.99 25.18
CA VAL A 26 5.11 -35.68 25.46
C VAL A 26 5.56 -34.98 24.18
N VAL A 27 6.22 -35.72 23.26
CA VAL A 27 6.65 -35.13 21.98
C VAL A 27 5.47 -34.70 21.13
N ILE A 28 4.38 -35.47 21.05
CA ILE A 28 3.16 -35.10 20.31
C ILE A 28 2.54 -33.85 20.92
N ASN A 29 2.40 -33.79 22.26
CA ASN A 29 1.82 -32.59 22.91
C ASN A 29 2.68 -31.34 22.74
N LEU A 30 4.00 -31.45 22.92
CA LEU A 30 4.93 -30.33 22.74
C LEU A 30 4.91 -29.82 21.29
N ARG A 31 4.82 -30.71 20.31
CA ARG A 31 4.70 -30.34 18.91
C ARG A 31 3.41 -29.60 18.64
N SER A 32 2.27 -30.12 19.12
CA SER A 32 0.96 -29.46 18.97
C SER A 32 0.91 -28.08 19.65
N GLU A 33 1.48 -27.96 20.84
CA GLU A 33 1.56 -26.69 21.57
C GLU A 33 2.47 -25.69 20.87
N ALA A 34 3.60 -26.14 20.34
CA ALA A 34 4.51 -25.30 19.55
C ALA A 34 3.85 -24.80 18.24
N GLU A 35 3.15 -25.69 17.52
CA GLU A 35 2.39 -25.32 16.32
C GLU A 35 1.30 -24.29 16.63
N ASN A 36 0.51 -24.49 17.68
CA ASN A 36 -0.55 -23.55 18.10
C ASN A 36 0.04 -22.20 18.51
N THR A 37 1.10 -22.20 19.32
CA THR A 37 1.77 -20.98 19.77
C THR A 37 2.34 -20.20 18.58
N PHE A 38 2.92 -20.90 17.59
CA PHE A 38 3.44 -20.27 16.37
C PHE A 38 2.30 -19.65 15.53
N VAL A 39 1.21 -20.38 15.29
CA VAL A 39 0.05 -19.91 14.53
C VAL A 39 -0.58 -18.69 15.20
N ASP A 40 -0.81 -18.74 16.50
CA ASP A 40 -1.39 -17.63 17.26
C ASP A 40 -0.47 -16.40 17.30
N GLY A 41 0.84 -16.64 17.47
CA GLY A 41 1.87 -15.60 17.45
C GLY A 41 1.91 -14.90 16.11
N SER A 42 2.10 -15.66 15.02
CA SER A 42 2.14 -15.15 13.66
C SER A 42 0.83 -14.45 13.28
N GLY A 43 -0.31 -15.01 13.68
CA GLY A 43 -1.62 -14.39 13.45
C GLY A 43 -1.79 -13.03 14.16
N ARG A 44 -1.20 -12.83 15.34
CA ARG A 44 -1.19 -11.51 16.01
C ARG A 44 -0.32 -10.51 15.26
N GLU A 45 0.88 -10.93 14.85
CA GLU A 45 1.81 -10.08 14.10
C GLU A 45 1.22 -9.66 12.75
N ILE A 46 0.62 -10.58 11.99
CA ILE A 46 -0.07 -10.26 10.73
C ILE A 46 -1.20 -9.26 10.94
N ARG A 47 -2.01 -9.41 12.00
CA ARG A 47 -3.06 -8.43 12.30
C ARG A 47 -2.50 -7.05 12.65
N GLN A 48 -1.37 -6.96 13.34
CA GLN A 48 -0.70 -5.67 13.60
C GLN A 48 -0.26 -4.99 12.30
N VAL A 49 0.31 -5.76 11.37
CA VAL A 49 0.68 -5.25 10.04
C VAL A 49 -0.55 -4.75 9.29
N ALA A 50 -1.59 -5.57 9.22
CA ALA A 50 -2.84 -5.20 8.55
C ALA A 50 -3.44 -3.91 9.13
N ASN A 51 -3.46 -3.78 10.46
CA ASN A 51 -3.93 -2.57 11.14
C ASN A 51 -3.04 -1.35 10.83
N ALA A 52 -1.72 -1.52 10.83
CA ALA A 52 -0.79 -0.44 10.50
C ALA A 52 -0.98 0.04 9.06
N MET A 53 -1.14 -0.88 8.11
CA MET A 53 -1.41 -0.56 6.71
C MET A 53 -2.78 0.10 6.54
N GLN A 54 -3.80 -0.36 7.27
CA GLN A 54 -5.12 0.27 7.27
C GLN A 54 -5.03 1.71 7.75
N LEU A 55 -4.42 1.97 8.91
CA LEU A 55 -4.24 3.32 9.48
C LEU A 55 -3.42 4.22 8.54
N PHE A 56 -2.39 3.68 7.91
CA PHE A 56 -1.59 4.41 6.93
C PHE A 56 -2.46 4.90 5.76
N PHE A 57 -3.25 4.03 5.14
CA PHE A 57 -4.11 4.41 4.03
C PHE A 57 -5.33 5.24 4.44
N GLU A 58 -5.84 5.07 5.67
CA GLU A 58 -6.87 5.96 6.24
C GLU A 58 -6.34 7.39 6.40
N GLY A 59 -5.09 7.54 6.86
CA GLY A 59 -4.42 8.84 6.91
C GLY A 59 -4.31 9.50 5.53
N ILE A 60 -3.94 8.74 4.50
CA ILE A 60 -3.91 9.24 3.12
C ILE A 60 -5.31 9.66 2.67
N SER A 61 -6.33 8.85 2.96
CA SER A 61 -7.72 9.18 2.60
C SER A 61 -8.19 10.48 3.25
N GLN A 62 -7.87 10.70 4.52
CA GLN A 62 -8.17 11.97 5.23
C GLN A 62 -7.45 13.16 4.59
N ASN A 63 -6.20 12.98 4.16
CA ASN A 63 -5.44 14.03 3.48
C ASN A 63 -6.00 14.33 2.09
N ILE A 64 -6.48 13.34 1.36
CA ILE A 64 -7.20 13.53 0.09
C ILE A 64 -8.50 14.29 0.32
N ASP A 65 -9.26 13.96 1.36
CA ASP A 65 -10.51 14.65 1.70
C ASP A 65 -10.24 16.11 2.10
N TYR A 66 -9.15 16.36 2.82
CA TYR A 66 -8.68 17.70 3.15
C TYR A 66 -8.33 18.49 1.87
N LEU A 67 -7.54 17.92 0.95
CA LEU A 67 -7.20 18.56 -0.31
C LEU A 67 -8.45 18.86 -1.16
N ALA A 68 -9.36 17.90 -1.25
CA ALA A 68 -10.61 18.04 -2.01
C ALA A 68 -11.53 19.16 -1.47
N ALA A 69 -11.36 19.54 -0.21
CA ALA A 69 -12.11 20.63 0.43
C ALA A 69 -11.40 22.01 0.33
N GLN A 70 -10.13 22.05 -0.14
CA GLN A 70 -9.39 23.32 -0.21
C GLN A 70 -9.96 24.26 -1.27
N PRO A 71 -10.22 25.55 -0.95
CA PRO A 71 -10.67 26.54 -1.92
C PRO A 71 -9.73 26.66 -3.12
N LEU A 72 -8.42 26.50 -2.89
CA LEU A 72 -7.39 26.54 -3.92
C LEU A 72 -7.58 25.44 -4.99
N ILE A 73 -8.08 24.27 -4.58
CA ILE A 73 -8.40 23.15 -5.45
C ILE A 73 -9.79 23.30 -6.08
N THR A 74 -10.81 23.60 -5.26
CA THR A 74 -12.20 23.68 -5.72
C THR A 74 -12.46 24.87 -6.64
N GLN A 75 -11.66 25.93 -6.55
CA GLN A 75 -11.78 27.14 -7.38
C GLN A 75 -10.74 27.19 -8.52
N ALA A 76 -9.91 26.18 -8.68
CA ALA A 76 -8.87 26.15 -9.72
C ALA A 76 -9.45 26.22 -11.13
N GLY A 77 -10.63 25.64 -11.35
CA GLY A 77 -11.28 25.62 -12.67
C GLY A 77 -10.38 24.99 -13.74
N ASP A 78 -10.53 25.45 -14.98
CA ASP A 78 -9.78 24.96 -16.14
C ASP A 78 -8.51 25.78 -16.44
N ASN A 79 -7.99 26.53 -15.47
CA ASN A 79 -6.87 27.47 -15.67
C ASN A 79 -5.49 26.83 -15.40
N LEU A 80 -5.42 25.53 -15.21
CA LEU A 80 -4.16 24.84 -14.97
C LEU A 80 -3.42 24.57 -16.28
N LYS A 81 -2.08 24.60 -16.18
CA LYS A 81 -1.19 24.26 -17.28
C LYS A 81 -1.45 22.83 -17.77
N THR A 82 -1.53 22.67 -19.11
CA THR A 82 -1.64 21.35 -19.73
C THR A 82 -0.26 20.82 -20.14
N TRP A 83 -0.08 19.52 -20.04
CA TRP A 83 1.18 18.83 -20.39
C TRP A 83 1.02 17.93 -21.64
N MET A 84 -0.04 18.14 -22.40
CA MET A 84 -0.42 17.28 -23.54
C MET A 84 0.44 17.46 -24.81
N SER A 85 1.29 18.46 -24.86
CA SER A 85 2.20 18.67 -25.99
C SER A 85 3.64 18.30 -25.67
N ALA A 86 4.44 18.01 -26.69
CA ALA A 86 5.88 17.74 -26.54
C ALA A 86 6.65 18.94 -25.97
N ASP A 87 6.18 20.16 -26.23
CA ASP A 87 6.80 21.42 -25.78
C ASP A 87 6.16 21.97 -24.50
N ALA A 88 5.27 21.21 -23.84
CA ALA A 88 4.55 21.67 -22.67
C ALA A 88 5.48 22.15 -21.54
N ALA A 89 6.64 21.51 -21.36
CA ALA A 89 7.62 21.91 -20.36
C ALA A 89 8.17 23.34 -20.57
N LYS A 90 8.15 23.86 -21.80
CA LYS A 90 8.62 25.20 -22.14
C LYS A 90 7.60 26.30 -21.83
N ALA A 91 6.32 25.95 -21.72
CA ALA A 91 5.28 26.91 -21.36
C ALA A 91 5.39 27.30 -19.89
N PRO A 92 5.22 28.60 -19.54
CA PRO A 92 5.27 29.02 -18.14
C PRO A 92 4.14 28.41 -17.33
N GLU A 93 4.39 28.17 -16.05
CA GLU A 93 3.37 27.83 -15.08
C GLU A 93 2.60 29.09 -14.64
N GLY A 94 1.30 28.94 -14.48
CA GLY A 94 0.44 30.01 -13.97
C GLY A 94 0.63 30.23 -12.46
N GLU A 95 0.10 31.31 -11.95
CA GLU A 95 0.13 31.60 -10.51
C GLU A 95 -0.68 30.56 -9.73
N GLN A 96 -1.76 30.07 -10.30
CA GLN A 96 -2.60 29.01 -9.71
C GLN A 96 -1.83 27.71 -9.57
N ASP A 97 -1.08 27.30 -10.60
CA ASP A 97 -0.26 26.09 -10.58
C ASP A 97 0.77 26.16 -9.45
N LYS A 98 1.46 27.30 -9.30
CA LYS A 98 2.47 27.49 -8.24
C LYS A 98 1.87 27.39 -6.85
N ARG A 99 0.74 28.01 -6.60
CA ARG A 99 0.06 27.97 -5.30
C ARG A 99 -0.43 26.56 -4.94
N ILE A 100 -0.94 25.81 -5.93
CA ILE A 100 -1.32 24.40 -5.73
C ILE A 100 -0.07 23.55 -5.46
N PHE A 101 1.01 23.78 -6.21
CA PHE A 101 2.29 23.09 -5.98
C PHE A 101 2.82 23.35 -4.56
N GLU A 102 2.78 24.59 -4.07
CA GLU A 102 3.21 24.93 -2.69
C GLU A 102 2.36 24.22 -1.64
N LEU A 103 1.05 24.11 -1.83
CA LEU A 103 0.15 23.34 -0.97
C LEU A 103 0.56 21.87 -0.93
N PHE A 104 0.85 21.28 -2.09
CA PHE A 104 1.29 19.88 -2.20
C PHE A 104 2.66 19.66 -1.59
N ALA A 105 3.60 20.58 -1.81
CA ALA A 105 4.93 20.54 -1.21
C ALA A 105 4.88 20.60 0.33
N ALA A 106 4.03 21.45 0.88
CA ALA A 106 3.82 21.57 2.33
C ALA A 106 3.23 20.26 2.92
N MET A 107 2.28 19.64 2.23
CA MET A 107 1.72 18.35 2.64
C MET A 107 2.78 17.24 2.58
N ALA A 108 3.50 17.13 1.48
CA ALA A 108 4.50 16.10 1.28
C ALA A 108 5.69 16.22 2.25
N ALA A 109 6.05 17.43 2.64
CA ALA A 109 7.10 17.68 3.65
C ALA A 109 6.78 17.02 5.00
N SER A 110 5.50 16.89 5.36
CA SER A 110 5.05 16.22 6.58
C SER A 110 4.74 14.72 6.38
N HIS A 111 4.76 14.22 5.15
CA HIS A 111 4.40 12.86 4.79
C HIS A 111 5.45 12.23 3.85
N PRO A 112 6.64 11.84 4.37
CA PRO A 112 7.76 11.39 3.54
C PRO A 112 7.51 10.10 2.76
N ALA A 113 6.42 9.38 3.07
CA ALA A 113 5.99 8.20 2.32
C ALA A 113 5.25 8.54 1.02
N TYR A 114 4.88 9.81 0.78
CA TYR A 114 4.22 10.21 -0.46
C TYR A 114 5.24 10.32 -1.59
N SER A 115 4.96 9.63 -2.69
CA SER A 115 5.77 9.73 -3.90
C SER A 115 5.31 10.91 -4.76
N TYR A 116 3.98 11.08 -4.89
CA TYR A 116 3.36 12.19 -5.61
C TYR A 116 2.11 12.67 -4.89
N VAL A 117 1.85 13.98 -5.01
CA VAL A 117 0.56 14.61 -4.71
C VAL A 117 0.14 15.34 -5.97
N SER A 118 -1.03 15.04 -6.51
CA SER A 118 -1.42 15.48 -7.85
C SER A 118 -2.85 15.99 -7.91
N TYR A 119 -3.08 16.94 -8.82
CA TYR A 119 -4.42 17.39 -9.20
C TYR A 119 -4.50 17.52 -10.72
N GLY A 120 -5.48 16.83 -11.32
CA GLY A 120 -5.78 16.92 -12.74
C GLY A 120 -7.21 17.38 -12.98
N VAL A 121 -7.43 18.20 -13.99
CA VAL A 121 -8.76 18.75 -14.33
C VAL A 121 -9.27 18.25 -15.69
N SER A 122 -10.55 18.46 -15.97
CA SER A 122 -11.27 17.87 -17.11
C SER A 122 -10.74 18.31 -18.48
N ASN A 123 -10.12 19.49 -18.58
CA ASN A 123 -9.48 19.96 -19.81
C ASN A 123 -8.06 19.42 -20.03
N GLY A 124 -7.53 18.59 -19.09
CA GLY A 124 -6.18 18.04 -19.15
C GLY A 124 -5.12 18.86 -18.43
N GLY A 125 -5.51 19.94 -17.73
CA GLY A 125 -4.63 20.67 -16.82
C GLY A 125 -4.15 19.77 -15.68
N TYR A 126 -2.88 19.93 -15.25
CA TYR A 126 -2.27 19.05 -14.28
C TYR A 126 -1.16 19.71 -13.48
N VAL A 127 -1.22 19.57 -12.18
CA VAL A 127 -0.17 19.98 -11.23
C VAL A 127 0.20 18.80 -10.36
N SER A 128 1.49 18.56 -10.14
CA SER A 128 2.00 17.53 -9.23
C SER A 128 3.19 18.01 -8.43
N TRP A 129 3.29 17.49 -7.24
CA TRP A 129 4.52 17.49 -6.45
C TRP A 129 5.03 16.04 -6.33
N PRO A 130 6.35 15.79 -6.49
CA PRO A 130 7.35 16.71 -7.02
C PRO A 130 7.07 17.10 -8.47
N ALA A 131 7.65 18.21 -8.89
CA ALA A 131 7.55 18.62 -10.28
C ALA A 131 8.32 17.65 -11.18
N ASP A 132 7.63 17.03 -12.15
CA ASP A 132 8.28 16.20 -13.15
C ASP A 132 8.68 17.06 -14.35
N LEU A 133 9.94 17.48 -14.39
CA LEU A 133 10.50 18.30 -15.49
C LEU A 133 10.58 17.57 -16.82
N LYS A 134 10.36 16.24 -16.84
CA LYS A 134 10.38 15.41 -18.07
C LYS A 134 8.97 15.19 -18.62
N LEU A 135 7.96 15.72 -17.93
CA LEU A 135 6.57 15.51 -18.33
C LEU A 135 6.29 16.17 -19.68
N ALA A 136 5.98 15.36 -20.68
CA ALA A 136 5.61 15.78 -22.02
C ALA A 136 4.60 14.78 -22.60
N ASN A 137 3.70 15.24 -23.44
CA ASN A 137 2.61 14.43 -24.01
C ASN A 137 1.81 13.69 -22.93
N TYR A 138 1.62 14.34 -21.78
CA TYR A 138 0.93 13.78 -20.65
C TYR A 138 -0.50 14.27 -20.57
N ASP A 139 -1.44 13.35 -20.61
CA ASP A 139 -2.86 13.59 -20.34
C ASP A 139 -3.25 12.87 -19.06
N PRO A 140 -3.62 13.59 -17.98
CA PRO A 140 -4.02 12.96 -16.72
C PRO A 140 -5.29 12.11 -16.88
N ARG A 141 -6.20 12.49 -17.79
CA ARG A 141 -7.53 11.88 -17.95
C ARG A 141 -7.47 10.44 -18.44
N VAL A 142 -6.39 10.03 -19.12
CA VAL A 142 -6.20 8.65 -19.60
C VAL A 142 -5.50 7.75 -18.59
N ARG A 143 -5.07 8.31 -17.46
CA ARG A 143 -4.30 7.59 -16.45
C ARG A 143 -5.20 6.76 -15.52
N PRO A 144 -4.71 5.63 -14.96
CA PRO A 144 -5.50 4.77 -14.07
C PRO A 144 -6.10 5.53 -12.90
N TRP A 145 -5.30 6.37 -12.21
CA TRP A 145 -5.73 7.13 -11.05
C TRP A 145 -6.91 8.07 -11.35
N TYR A 146 -6.87 8.76 -12.50
CA TYR A 146 -7.94 9.67 -12.90
C TYR A 146 -9.22 8.91 -13.27
N LYS A 147 -9.10 7.85 -14.07
CA LYS A 147 -10.23 7.01 -14.50
C LYS A 147 -10.93 6.35 -13.32
N THR A 148 -10.17 5.80 -12.36
CA THR A 148 -10.73 5.17 -11.15
C THR A 148 -11.56 6.16 -10.35
N ALA A 149 -11.08 7.39 -10.16
CA ALA A 149 -11.81 8.42 -9.43
C ALA A 149 -13.07 8.88 -10.18
N GLN A 150 -12.97 9.11 -11.48
CA GLN A 150 -14.11 9.56 -12.30
C GLN A 150 -15.24 8.53 -12.39
N ALA A 151 -14.91 7.23 -12.37
CA ALA A 151 -15.91 6.17 -12.33
C ALA A 151 -16.67 6.11 -10.97
N ASN A 152 -16.18 6.81 -9.93
CA ASN A 152 -16.73 6.77 -8.58
C ASN A 152 -16.79 8.18 -7.95
N PRO A 153 -17.60 9.09 -8.47
CA PRO A 153 -17.63 10.49 -8.02
C PRO A 153 -17.89 10.63 -6.53
N GLY A 154 -17.11 11.48 -5.86
CA GLY A 154 -17.24 11.79 -4.45
C GLY A 154 -16.75 10.73 -3.46
N LYS A 155 -16.28 9.59 -3.95
CA LYS A 155 -15.66 8.55 -3.10
C LYS A 155 -14.14 8.69 -3.11
N THR A 156 -13.54 8.52 -1.94
CA THR A 156 -12.09 8.35 -1.82
C THR A 156 -11.78 6.87 -1.94
N LEU A 157 -10.93 6.51 -2.91
CA LEU A 157 -10.65 5.13 -3.32
C LEU A 157 -9.16 4.92 -3.52
N ARG A 158 -8.73 3.66 -3.47
CA ARG A 158 -7.40 3.23 -3.93
C ARG A 158 -7.50 2.62 -5.33
N THR A 159 -6.47 2.88 -6.15
CA THR A 159 -6.30 2.17 -7.42
C THR A 159 -5.67 0.80 -7.18
N GLU A 160 -5.76 -0.09 -8.16
CA GLU A 160 -4.78 -1.16 -8.30
C GLU A 160 -3.39 -0.56 -8.54
N ALA A 161 -2.35 -1.36 -8.27
CA ALA A 161 -0.99 -0.97 -8.56
C ALA A 161 -0.77 -0.80 -10.07
N TYR A 162 -0.07 0.25 -10.48
CA TYR A 162 0.24 0.50 -11.89
C TYR A 162 1.67 1.03 -12.06
N TYR A 163 2.23 0.77 -13.23
CA TYR A 163 3.58 1.21 -13.57
C TYR A 163 3.63 2.69 -13.97
N TRP A 164 4.57 3.42 -13.36
CA TRP A 164 4.88 4.81 -13.67
C TRP A 164 6.23 4.93 -14.34
N ALA A 165 6.22 5.19 -15.65
CA ALA A 165 7.43 5.14 -16.48
C ALA A 165 8.45 6.25 -16.19
N SER A 166 8.04 7.42 -15.69
CA SER A 166 8.96 8.52 -15.39
C SER A 166 10.03 8.15 -14.36
N ASP A 167 9.65 7.36 -13.35
CA ASP A 167 10.54 6.98 -12.25
C ASP A 167 10.88 5.48 -12.24
N ASP A 168 10.42 4.73 -13.25
CA ASP A 168 10.55 3.27 -13.28
C ASP A 168 10.01 2.64 -11.98
N ALA A 169 8.83 3.07 -11.57
CA ALA A 169 8.24 2.70 -10.29
C ALA A 169 6.82 2.15 -10.44
N VAL A 170 6.43 1.28 -9.52
CA VAL A 170 5.03 0.86 -9.39
C VAL A 170 4.38 1.65 -8.27
N LEU A 171 3.25 2.28 -8.57
CA LEU A 171 2.52 3.17 -7.67
C LEU A 171 1.14 2.59 -7.32
N VAL A 172 0.68 2.93 -6.12
CA VAL A 172 -0.71 2.79 -5.68
C VAL A 172 -1.21 4.18 -5.33
N SER A 173 -2.29 4.62 -5.98
CA SER A 173 -2.86 5.95 -5.75
C SER A 173 -4.09 5.87 -4.84
N THR A 174 -4.20 6.80 -3.88
CA THR A 174 -5.46 7.13 -3.24
C THR A 174 -6.02 8.36 -3.95
N VAL A 175 -7.27 8.29 -4.39
CA VAL A 175 -7.84 9.26 -5.34
C VAL A 175 -9.24 9.69 -4.94
N ARG A 176 -9.63 10.91 -5.30
CA ARG A 176 -10.99 11.43 -5.16
C ARG A 176 -11.35 12.36 -6.31
N SER A 177 -12.50 12.10 -6.94
CA SER A 177 -13.09 13.00 -7.92
C SER A 177 -13.93 14.07 -7.23
N LEU A 178 -13.80 15.33 -7.68
CA LEU A 178 -14.61 16.45 -7.26
C LEU A 178 -15.88 16.65 -8.12
N ALA A 179 -16.15 15.72 -9.04
CA ALA A 179 -17.30 15.82 -9.95
C ALA A 179 -18.66 15.89 -9.24
N ASN A 180 -18.77 15.35 -8.03
CA ASN A 180 -19.98 15.46 -7.20
C ASN A 180 -20.18 16.85 -6.60
N GLN A 181 -19.13 17.67 -6.50
CA GLN A 181 -19.15 19.01 -5.92
C GLN A 181 -19.17 20.10 -7.01
N LEU A 182 -18.40 19.88 -8.09
CA LEU A 182 -18.13 20.86 -9.14
C LEU A 182 -18.74 20.47 -10.49
N GLY A 183 -19.52 19.39 -10.54
CA GLY A 183 -20.08 18.85 -11.78
C GLY A 183 -19.01 18.14 -12.63
N PRO A 184 -19.32 17.82 -13.89
CA PRO A 184 -18.41 17.08 -14.79
C PRO A 184 -17.03 17.74 -15.00
N GLN A 185 -16.93 19.05 -14.71
CA GLN A 185 -15.69 19.80 -14.79
C GLN A 185 -14.78 19.58 -13.58
N GLY A 186 -15.32 19.00 -12.50
CA GLY A 186 -14.54 18.71 -11.29
C GLY A 186 -13.37 17.79 -11.59
N GLY A 187 -12.18 18.20 -11.17
CA GLY A 187 -10.96 17.43 -11.34
C GLY A 187 -10.85 16.25 -10.38
N VAL A 188 -9.66 15.66 -10.34
CA VAL A 188 -9.30 14.54 -9.47
C VAL A 188 -8.05 14.90 -8.69
N VAL A 189 -8.10 14.77 -7.36
CA VAL A 189 -6.92 14.80 -6.50
C VAL A 189 -6.41 13.38 -6.27
N ALA A 190 -5.09 13.22 -6.19
CA ALA A 190 -4.43 11.95 -5.97
C ALA A 190 -3.23 12.10 -5.04
N VAL A 191 -3.00 11.09 -4.22
CA VAL A 191 -1.74 10.85 -3.49
C VAL A 191 -1.24 9.48 -3.87
N ASP A 192 0.00 9.42 -4.33
CA ASP A 192 0.66 8.19 -4.75
C ASP A 192 1.69 7.74 -3.74
N VAL A 193 1.73 6.44 -3.49
CA VAL A 193 2.77 5.76 -2.72
C VAL A 193 3.39 4.70 -3.60
N SER A 194 4.71 4.64 -3.64
CA SER A 194 5.41 3.60 -4.40
C SER A 194 5.44 2.26 -3.65
N LEU A 195 5.49 1.15 -4.39
CA LEU A 195 5.68 -0.17 -3.77
C LEU A 195 6.97 -0.24 -2.96
N LYS A 196 8.00 0.51 -3.37
CA LYS A 196 9.24 0.63 -2.60
C LYS A 196 8.98 1.19 -1.19
N GLN A 197 8.18 2.24 -1.07
CA GLN A 197 7.81 2.81 0.23
C GLN A 197 6.96 1.83 1.05
N LEU A 198 5.99 1.16 0.43
CA LEU A 198 5.20 0.12 1.10
C LEU A 198 6.08 -1.02 1.60
N THR A 199 7.08 -1.44 0.79
CA THR A 199 8.07 -2.45 1.17
C THR A 199 8.85 -2.04 2.41
N GLU A 200 9.33 -0.79 2.47
CA GLU A 200 10.08 -0.30 3.64
C GLU A 200 9.23 -0.26 4.92
N ILE A 201 7.94 0.11 4.80
CA ILE A 201 7.00 0.05 5.93
C ILE A 201 6.83 -1.38 6.42
N VAL A 202 6.60 -2.33 5.51
CA VAL A 202 6.38 -3.75 5.83
C VAL A 202 7.64 -4.41 6.40
N LYS A 203 8.82 -4.10 5.87
CA LYS A 203 10.11 -4.63 6.35
C LYS A 203 10.46 -4.25 7.79
N GLN A 204 9.94 -3.13 8.29
CA GLN A 204 10.14 -2.74 9.68
C GLN A 204 9.43 -3.68 10.67
N ILE A 205 8.51 -4.48 10.17
CA ILE A 205 7.73 -5.42 10.97
C ILE A 205 8.34 -6.81 10.79
N LYS A 206 9.01 -7.30 11.85
CA LYS A 206 9.65 -8.61 11.83
C LYS A 206 8.65 -9.70 12.22
N LEU A 207 8.53 -10.74 11.38
CA LEU A 207 7.81 -11.98 11.69
C LEU A 207 8.81 -13.01 12.20
N GLY A 208 8.99 -13.09 13.52
CA GLY A 208 9.98 -13.98 14.14
C GLY A 208 11.41 -13.72 13.63
N GLU A 209 12.26 -14.77 13.65
CA GLU A 209 13.67 -14.66 13.22
C GLU A 209 13.87 -14.86 11.71
N SER A 210 13.00 -15.63 11.05
CA SER A 210 13.16 -16.03 9.64
C SER A 210 11.90 -15.89 8.79
N GLY A 211 10.82 -15.33 9.34
CA GLY A 211 9.57 -15.10 8.63
C GLY A 211 9.67 -13.90 7.69
N TYR A 212 8.88 -13.92 6.62
CA TYR A 212 8.68 -12.79 5.71
C TYR A 212 7.19 -12.50 5.53
N LEU A 213 6.89 -11.27 5.18
CA LEU A 213 5.54 -10.82 4.85
C LEU A 213 5.43 -10.63 3.35
N MET A 214 4.27 -10.96 2.83
CA MET A 214 3.91 -10.71 1.44
C MET A 214 2.64 -9.88 1.43
N LEU A 215 2.67 -8.76 0.72
CA LEU A 215 1.50 -7.94 0.46
C LEU A 215 0.94 -8.28 -0.91
N MET A 216 -0.34 -8.61 -0.98
CA MET A 216 -1.01 -8.95 -2.24
C MET A 216 -2.29 -8.14 -2.41
N GLU A 217 -2.64 -7.82 -3.65
CA GLU A 217 -3.95 -7.32 -4.02
C GLU A 217 -5.00 -8.44 -4.01
N ASN A 218 -6.27 -8.07 -3.95
CA ASN A 218 -7.38 -9.04 -3.96
C ASN A 218 -7.44 -9.88 -5.26
N ASN A 219 -6.85 -9.39 -6.34
CA ASN A 219 -6.74 -10.10 -7.63
C ASN A 219 -5.57 -11.11 -7.65
N GLY A 220 -4.78 -11.21 -6.57
CA GLY A 220 -3.65 -12.11 -6.45
C GLY A 220 -2.30 -11.51 -6.90
N THR A 221 -2.25 -10.26 -7.32
CA THR A 221 -1.00 -9.57 -7.68
C THR A 221 -0.16 -9.34 -6.43
N VAL A 222 1.07 -9.85 -6.42
CA VAL A 222 2.04 -9.64 -5.33
C VAL A 222 2.62 -8.24 -5.47
N LEU A 223 2.54 -7.45 -4.39
CA LEU A 223 3.05 -6.08 -4.34
C LEU A 223 4.41 -6.00 -3.65
N VAL A 224 4.61 -6.82 -2.59
CA VAL A 224 5.83 -6.84 -1.75
C VAL A 224 6.10 -8.26 -1.28
#